data_616dcc1a7069082036c4b1bda2767ff1
#
_entry.id   616dcc1a7069082036c4b1bda2767ff1
#
_cell.length_a   1.000
_cell.length_b   1.000
_cell.length_c   1.000
_cell.angle_alpha   90.00
_cell.angle_beta   90.00
_cell.angle_gamma   90.00
#
_symmetry.space_group_name_H-M   'P 1'
#
loop_
_entity.id
_entity.type
_entity.pdbx_description
1 polymer ?
#
loop_
_entity_poly.entity_id
_entity_poly.type
_entity_poly.pdbx_seq_one_letter_code
_entity_poly.pdbx_strand_id
1 'polypeptide(L)'
;MPVIDDLADTTTERVTRPHRRHTRWLTAATGRRFYSDTVIQHIVPHDADELLWVTLAMVPVVVLEELLFRSLLLGGLTPLLAPWLLVVGAAILFGAMHSPQGAWGVLGASLAGMVFGLLFFQAGSIVLPAVAHYVTNMLQIGFVRWAGVPETEG
;
A
#
# COMPACT_ATOMS: atom_id res chain seq x y z
N MET A 1 59.25 -24.70 6.28
CA MET A 1 57.99 -24.94 5.56
C MET A 1 57.01 -23.92 6.07
N PRO A 2 56.77 -22.78 5.40
CA PRO A 2 55.83 -21.77 5.88
C PRO A 2 54.41 -22.08 5.36
N VAL A 3 53.46 -21.90 6.27
CA VAL A 3 52.04 -22.08 6.13
C VAL A 3 51.50 -21.04 5.15
N ILE A 4 50.81 -21.50 4.12
CA ILE A 4 50.04 -20.69 3.16
C ILE A 4 48.58 -20.72 3.62
N ASP A 5 48.23 -19.84 4.54
CA ASP A 5 46.85 -19.68 5.01
C ASP A 5 46.55 -18.19 5.22
N ASP A 6 46.74 -17.35 4.20
CA ASP A 6 46.32 -15.94 4.35
C ASP A 6 45.96 -15.24 3.03
N LEU A 7 45.18 -15.88 2.16
CA LEU A 7 44.69 -15.23 0.92
C LEU A 7 43.22 -15.51 0.61
N ALA A 8 42.37 -15.64 1.61
CA ALA A 8 40.94 -15.87 1.37
C ALA A 8 40.02 -14.93 2.20
N ASP A 9 40.35 -13.66 2.30
CA ASP A 9 39.35 -12.71 2.89
C ASP A 9 39.58 -11.26 2.45
N THR A 10 39.48 -10.96 1.17
CA THR A 10 39.41 -9.56 0.74
C THR A 10 38.55 -9.36 -0.50
N THR A 11 37.35 -9.93 -0.60
CA THR A 11 36.39 -9.49 -1.64
C THR A 11 34.93 -9.72 -1.24
N THR A 12 34.54 -9.33 -0.04
CA THR A 12 33.16 -8.95 0.19
C THR A 12 33.08 -7.43 0.12
N GLU A 13 33.13 -6.90 -1.10
CA GLU A 13 32.73 -5.53 -1.36
C GLU A 13 31.31 -5.36 -0.83
N ARG A 14 31.22 -4.65 0.31
CA ARG A 14 29.95 -4.10 0.79
C ARG A 14 29.42 -3.18 -0.29
N VAL A 15 28.54 -3.68 -1.12
CA VAL A 15 27.65 -2.83 -1.91
C VAL A 15 26.79 -2.05 -0.89
N THR A 16 27.34 -0.95 -0.43
CA THR A 16 26.62 0.02 0.41
C THR A 16 25.55 0.67 -0.45
N ARG A 17 24.33 0.13 -0.39
CA ARG A 17 23.17 0.72 -1.05
C ARG A 17 22.88 2.09 -0.43
N PRO A 18 22.89 3.19 -1.20
CA PRO A 18 22.77 4.56 -0.65
C PRO A 18 21.35 4.94 -0.18
N HIS A 19 20.36 4.05 -0.22
CA HIS A 19 18.95 4.38 -0.01
C HIS A 19 18.44 4.31 1.44
N ARG A 20 19.28 3.97 2.43
CA ARG A 20 18.84 3.77 3.83
C ARG A 20 18.51 5.05 4.61
N ARG A 21 18.69 6.27 4.08
CA ARG A 21 18.65 7.50 4.90
C ARG A 21 17.25 8.11 5.08
N HIS A 22 16.33 7.94 4.13
CA HIS A 22 15.09 8.74 4.13
C HIS A 22 13.98 8.23 5.04
N THR A 23 13.85 6.92 5.25
CA THR A 23 12.82 6.36 6.15
C THR A 23 13.23 6.40 7.63
N ARG A 24 14.53 6.33 7.92
CA ARG A 24 15.04 6.39 9.30
C ARG A 24 14.74 7.72 10.00
N TRP A 25 14.77 8.85 9.30
CA TRP A 25 14.47 10.14 9.91
C TRP A 25 12.98 10.30 10.21
N LEU A 26 12.07 9.77 9.38
CA LEU A 26 10.63 9.79 9.66
C LEU A 26 10.30 8.95 10.89
N THR A 27 10.85 7.75 10.99
CA THR A 27 10.67 6.89 12.16
C THR A 27 11.34 7.49 13.41
N ALA A 28 12.52 8.07 13.26
CA ALA A 28 13.23 8.74 14.36
C ALA A 28 12.53 10.03 14.82
N ALA A 29 11.95 10.79 13.88
CA ALA A 29 11.25 12.03 14.20
C ALA A 29 9.89 11.81 14.86
N THR A 30 9.21 10.69 14.58
CA THR A 30 7.87 10.42 15.07
C THR A 30 7.80 9.32 16.13
N GLY A 31 8.87 8.54 16.30
CA GLY A 31 8.93 7.38 17.22
C GLY A 31 7.90 6.29 16.89
N ARG A 32 7.25 6.35 15.73
CA ARG A 32 6.17 5.44 15.34
C ARG A 32 6.48 4.79 13.98
N ARG A 33 6.26 3.47 13.90
CA ARG A 33 6.30 2.73 12.63
C ARG A 33 5.01 3.04 11.86
N PHE A 34 5.13 3.58 10.65
CA PHE A 34 4.00 4.01 9.84
C PHE A 34 3.21 2.85 9.21
N TYR A 35 3.84 1.69 9.04
CA TYR A 35 3.24 0.50 8.44
C TYR A 35 3.53 -0.74 9.27
N SER A 36 2.64 -1.73 9.20
CA SER A 36 2.86 -3.05 9.77
C SER A 36 4.00 -3.75 9.03
N ASP A 37 5.03 -4.20 9.75
CA ASP A 37 6.16 -4.93 9.17
C ASP A 37 5.70 -6.18 8.41
N THR A 38 4.67 -6.87 8.90
CA THR A 38 4.07 -8.04 8.27
C THR A 38 3.51 -7.73 6.88
N VAL A 39 2.82 -6.60 6.72
CA VAL A 39 2.24 -6.19 5.43
C VAL A 39 3.34 -5.85 4.43
N ILE A 40 4.37 -5.11 4.88
CA ILE A 40 5.48 -4.72 4.02
C ILE A 40 6.23 -5.96 3.51
N GLN A 41 6.53 -6.93 4.38
CA GLN A 41 7.30 -8.11 4.02
C GLN A 41 6.59 -9.05 3.05
N HIS A 42 5.24 -9.09 3.07
CA HIS A 42 4.46 -10.03 2.28
C HIS A 42 3.84 -9.42 1.01
N ILE A 43 3.74 -8.10 0.92
CA ILE A 43 3.05 -7.43 -0.22
C ILE A 43 4.03 -6.71 -1.14
N VAL A 44 5.20 -6.29 -0.63
CA VAL A 44 6.15 -5.54 -1.46
C VAL A 44 6.96 -6.50 -2.34
N PRO A 45 6.83 -6.41 -3.66
CA PRO A 45 7.54 -7.30 -4.59
C PRO A 45 9.04 -7.04 -4.55
N HIS A 46 9.84 -8.12 -4.52
CA HIS A 46 11.30 -8.08 -4.44
C HIS A 46 11.94 -8.00 -5.83
N ASP A 47 11.33 -8.61 -6.84
CA ASP A 47 11.82 -8.63 -8.21
C ASP A 47 10.78 -8.13 -9.23
N ALA A 48 11.11 -8.22 -10.52
CA ALA A 48 10.25 -7.75 -11.60
C ALA A 48 9.07 -8.70 -11.87
N ASP A 49 9.28 -10.00 -11.68
CA ASP A 49 8.25 -11.01 -11.91
C ASP A 49 7.19 -10.94 -10.81
N GLU A 50 7.59 -10.80 -9.56
CA GLU A 50 6.67 -10.55 -8.45
C GLU A 50 5.89 -9.26 -8.66
N LEU A 51 6.55 -8.18 -9.12
CA LEU A 51 5.88 -6.92 -9.42
C LEU A 51 4.82 -7.10 -10.50
N LEU A 52 5.12 -7.85 -11.55
CA LEU A 52 4.15 -8.15 -12.62
C LEU A 52 2.93 -8.89 -12.05
N TRP A 53 3.16 -9.94 -11.26
CA TRP A 53 2.06 -10.70 -10.66
C TRP A 53 1.22 -9.88 -9.69
N VAL A 54 1.84 -9.07 -8.85
CA VAL A 54 1.12 -8.14 -7.93
C VAL A 54 0.30 -7.14 -8.74
N THR A 55 0.87 -6.56 -9.79
CA THR A 55 0.18 -5.62 -10.69
C THR A 55 -1.06 -6.25 -11.33
N LEU A 56 -0.94 -7.47 -11.85
CA LEU A 56 -2.07 -8.19 -12.46
C LEU A 56 -3.12 -8.61 -11.41
N ALA A 57 -2.68 -9.09 -10.25
CA ALA A 57 -3.59 -9.52 -9.18
C ALA A 57 -4.37 -8.34 -8.56
N MET A 58 -3.80 -7.13 -8.56
CA MET A 58 -4.50 -5.93 -8.09
C MET A 58 -5.73 -5.56 -8.93
N VAL A 59 -5.78 -5.92 -10.20
CA VAL A 59 -6.94 -5.61 -11.05
C VAL A 59 -8.23 -6.22 -10.52
N PRO A 60 -8.36 -7.55 -10.36
CA PRO A 60 -9.58 -8.14 -9.81
C PRO A 60 -9.86 -7.71 -8.37
N VAL A 61 -8.85 -7.49 -7.54
CA VAL A 61 -9.04 -7.00 -6.17
C VAL A 61 -9.72 -5.63 -6.19
N VAL A 62 -9.17 -4.66 -6.90
CA VAL A 62 -9.74 -3.32 -7.02
C VAL A 62 -11.14 -3.36 -7.61
N VAL A 63 -11.37 -4.15 -8.66
CA VAL A 63 -12.71 -4.27 -9.27
C VAL A 63 -13.72 -4.82 -8.25
N LEU A 64 -13.37 -5.85 -7.49
CA LEU A 64 -14.24 -6.40 -6.45
C LEU A 64 -14.54 -5.41 -5.34
N GLU A 65 -13.55 -4.67 -4.87
CA GLU A 65 -13.72 -3.63 -3.86
C GLU A 65 -14.61 -2.49 -4.37
N GLU A 66 -14.41 -2.02 -5.60
CA GLU A 66 -15.25 -0.98 -6.18
C GLU A 66 -16.70 -1.45 -6.42
N LEU A 67 -16.89 -2.69 -6.85
CA LEU A 67 -18.23 -3.28 -6.96
C LEU A 67 -18.92 -3.35 -5.59
N LEU A 68 -18.21 -3.77 -4.56
CA LEU A 68 -18.75 -3.86 -3.21
C LEU A 68 -19.08 -2.48 -2.62
N PHE A 69 -18.10 -1.57 -2.62
CA PHE A 69 -18.24 -0.29 -1.95
C PHE A 69 -19.02 0.73 -2.78
N ARG A 70 -18.80 0.82 -4.11
CA ARG A 70 -19.42 1.86 -4.94
C ARG A 70 -20.71 1.39 -5.56
N SER A 71 -20.74 0.23 -6.20
CA SER A 71 -22.00 -0.23 -6.81
C SER A 71 -22.99 -0.71 -5.76
N LEU A 72 -22.60 -1.66 -4.90
CA LEU A 72 -23.52 -2.27 -3.97
C LEU A 72 -23.85 -1.35 -2.79
N LEU A 73 -22.83 -0.85 -2.08
CA LEU A 73 -23.03 -0.09 -0.86
C LEU A 73 -23.51 1.34 -1.17
N LEU A 74 -22.76 2.13 -1.94
CA LEU A 74 -23.16 3.50 -2.27
C LEU A 74 -24.36 3.52 -3.21
N GLY A 75 -24.25 2.89 -4.37
CA GLY A 75 -25.31 2.90 -5.39
C GLY A 75 -26.60 2.25 -4.90
N GLY A 76 -26.49 1.07 -4.26
CA GLY A 76 -27.64 0.32 -3.76
C GLY A 76 -28.39 1.00 -2.62
N LEU A 77 -27.69 1.78 -1.76
CA LEU A 77 -28.31 2.45 -0.62
C LEU A 77 -28.68 3.93 -0.90
N THR A 78 -28.34 4.47 -2.04
CA THR A 78 -28.70 5.86 -2.41
C THR A 78 -30.21 6.16 -2.30
N PRO A 79 -31.15 5.23 -2.59
CA PRO A 79 -32.57 5.49 -2.38
C PRO A 79 -32.98 5.62 -0.92
N LEU A 80 -32.17 5.13 0.01
CA LEU A 80 -32.50 5.07 1.44
C LEU A 80 -31.78 6.11 2.28
N LEU A 81 -30.60 6.54 1.87
CA LEU A 81 -29.72 7.42 2.66
C LEU A 81 -29.15 8.54 1.79
N ALA A 82 -28.89 9.68 2.42
CA ALA A 82 -28.25 10.81 1.76
C ALA A 82 -26.83 10.43 1.26
N PRO A 83 -26.43 10.83 0.04
CA PRO A 83 -25.15 10.46 -0.56
C PRO A 83 -23.93 10.76 0.31
N TRP A 84 -23.93 11.89 1.03
CA TRP A 84 -22.80 12.25 1.89
C TRP A 84 -22.63 11.30 3.09
N LEU A 85 -23.75 10.81 3.68
CA LEU A 85 -23.73 9.80 4.75
C LEU A 85 -23.13 8.48 4.23
N LEU A 86 -23.50 8.08 3.02
CA LEU A 86 -23.00 6.89 2.39
C LEU A 86 -21.49 7.01 2.12
N VAL A 87 -21.03 8.15 1.59
CA VAL A 87 -19.60 8.37 1.33
C VAL A 87 -18.80 8.30 2.63
N VAL A 88 -19.23 8.99 3.68
CA VAL A 88 -18.52 8.98 4.97
C VAL A 88 -18.54 7.58 5.62
N GLY A 89 -19.71 6.94 5.68
CA GLY A 89 -19.85 5.61 6.26
C GLY A 89 -19.03 4.54 5.52
N ALA A 90 -19.11 4.55 4.19
CA ALA A 90 -18.32 3.63 3.37
C ALA A 90 -16.80 3.89 3.48
N ALA A 91 -16.38 5.16 3.59
CA ALA A 91 -14.98 5.51 3.78
C ALA A 91 -14.44 5.01 5.13
N ILE A 92 -15.22 5.14 6.20
CA ILE A 92 -14.86 4.62 7.53
C ILE A 92 -14.74 3.08 7.48
N LEU A 93 -15.73 2.41 6.88
CA LEU A 93 -15.73 0.95 6.74
C LEU A 93 -14.55 0.47 5.89
N PHE A 94 -14.28 1.14 4.76
CA PHE A 94 -13.14 0.84 3.89
C PHE A 94 -11.81 0.96 4.64
N GLY A 95 -11.63 2.05 5.40
CA GLY A 95 -10.45 2.21 6.25
C GLY A 95 -10.34 1.15 7.34
N ALA A 96 -11.44 0.80 8.01
CA ALA A 96 -11.45 -0.23 9.04
C ALA A 96 -11.01 -1.61 8.51
N MET A 97 -11.37 -1.96 7.28
CA MET A 97 -10.93 -3.18 6.62
C MET A 97 -9.41 -3.19 6.33
N HIS A 98 -8.78 -2.02 6.31
CA HIS A 98 -7.33 -1.85 6.15
C HIS A 98 -6.58 -1.84 7.49
N SER A 99 -7.21 -2.23 8.60
CA SER A 99 -6.59 -2.29 9.93
C SER A 99 -5.29 -3.11 10.02
N PRO A 100 -5.07 -4.18 9.22
CA PRO A 100 -3.79 -4.87 9.21
C PRO A 100 -2.60 -3.99 8.77
N GLN A 101 -2.86 -2.88 8.07
CA GLN A 101 -1.83 -1.93 7.65
C GLN A 101 -1.42 -0.94 8.77
N GLY A 102 -2.07 -1.03 9.95
CA GLY A 102 -1.85 -0.11 11.06
C GLY A 102 -2.67 1.18 10.97
N ALA A 103 -2.57 2.03 11.99
CA ALA A 103 -3.42 3.23 12.11
C ALA A 103 -3.30 4.21 10.92
N TRP A 104 -2.11 4.35 10.36
CA TRP A 104 -1.90 5.20 9.19
C TRP A 104 -2.47 4.58 7.91
N GLY A 105 -2.43 3.25 7.79
CA GLY A 105 -3.12 2.54 6.70
C GLY A 105 -4.63 2.74 6.76
N VAL A 106 -5.22 2.62 7.95
CA VAL A 106 -6.65 2.90 8.19
C VAL A 106 -7.00 4.33 7.79
N LEU A 107 -6.24 5.32 8.26
CA LEU A 107 -6.49 6.73 7.94
C LEU A 107 -6.34 6.99 6.43
N GLY A 108 -5.25 6.51 5.82
CA GLY A 108 -5.00 6.68 4.39
C GLY A 108 -6.08 6.02 3.53
N ALA A 109 -6.48 4.78 3.87
CA ALA A 109 -7.55 4.07 3.17
C ALA A 109 -8.91 4.77 3.37
N SER A 110 -9.21 5.30 4.56
CA SER A 110 -10.44 6.08 4.77
C SER A 110 -10.50 7.32 3.89
N LEU A 111 -9.41 8.09 3.81
CA LEU A 111 -9.32 9.28 2.97
C LEU A 111 -9.44 8.91 1.47
N ALA A 112 -8.74 7.88 1.04
CA ALA A 112 -8.84 7.36 -0.33
C ALA A 112 -10.27 6.89 -0.64
N GLY A 113 -10.88 6.13 0.28
CA GLY A 113 -12.26 5.68 0.18
C GLY A 113 -13.27 6.83 0.03
N MET A 114 -13.05 7.94 0.73
CA MET A 114 -13.85 9.15 0.59
C MET A 114 -13.71 9.75 -0.81
N VAL A 115 -12.48 9.91 -1.30
CA VAL A 115 -12.21 10.44 -2.65
C VAL A 115 -12.85 9.55 -3.71
N PHE A 116 -12.68 8.23 -3.63
CA PHE A 116 -13.27 7.30 -4.59
C PHE A 116 -14.81 7.31 -4.55
N GLY A 117 -15.42 7.48 -3.36
CA GLY A 117 -16.86 7.64 -3.23
C GLY A 117 -17.37 8.92 -3.91
N LEU A 118 -16.66 10.03 -3.76
CA LEU A 118 -16.98 11.30 -4.44
C LEU A 118 -16.83 11.15 -5.95
N LEU A 119 -15.75 10.51 -6.44
CA LEU A 119 -15.55 10.24 -7.86
C LEU A 119 -16.66 9.37 -8.44
N PHE A 120 -17.16 8.38 -7.68
CA PHE A 120 -18.28 7.55 -8.09
C PHE A 120 -19.54 8.38 -8.35
N PHE A 121 -19.91 9.25 -7.41
CA PHE A 121 -21.10 10.10 -7.58
C PHE A 121 -20.93 11.15 -8.68
N GLN A 122 -19.72 11.69 -8.88
CA GLN A 122 -19.45 12.64 -9.95
C GLN A 122 -19.47 11.98 -11.34
N ALA A 123 -18.89 10.78 -11.47
CA ALA A 123 -18.78 10.09 -12.74
C ALA A 123 -20.05 9.29 -13.13
N GLY A 124 -20.91 8.96 -12.13
CA GLY A 124 -22.02 8.03 -12.35
C GLY A 124 -21.59 6.61 -12.78
N SER A 125 -20.34 6.24 -12.52
CA SER A 125 -19.71 5.00 -12.97
C SER A 125 -18.61 4.58 -12.03
N ILE A 126 -18.37 3.25 -11.88
CA ILE A 126 -17.24 2.71 -11.10
C ILE A 126 -15.90 2.81 -11.84
N VAL A 127 -15.87 3.13 -13.12
CA VAL A 127 -14.63 3.10 -13.91
C VAL A 127 -13.62 4.12 -13.38
N LEU A 128 -14.06 5.35 -13.16
CA LEU A 128 -13.15 6.41 -12.68
C LEU A 128 -12.58 6.10 -11.27
N PRO A 129 -13.40 5.77 -10.27
CA PRO A 129 -12.85 5.38 -8.96
C PRO A 129 -12.00 4.11 -9.03
N ALA A 130 -12.31 3.12 -9.86
CA ALA A 130 -11.49 1.92 -10.03
C ALA A 130 -10.10 2.24 -10.59
N VAL A 131 -10.02 3.09 -11.60
CA VAL A 131 -8.73 3.55 -12.15
C VAL A 131 -7.94 4.33 -11.08
N ALA A 132 -8.59 5.27 -10.40
CA ALA A 132 -7.95 6.06 -9.34
C ALA A 132 -7.44 5.16 -8.20
N HIS A 133 -8.24 4.19 -7.78
CA HIS A 133 -7.88 3.22 -6.75
C HIS A 133 -6.68 2.37 -7.19
N TYR A 134 -6.74 1.79 -8.38
CA TYR A 134 -5.64 0.99 -8.92
C TYR A 134 -4.33 1.78 -8.99
N VAL A 135 -4.38 3.00 -9.51
CA VAL A 135 -3.21 3.89 -9.59
C VAL A 135 -2.67 4.21 -8.19
N THR A 136 -3.54 4.49 -7.22
CA THR A 136 -3.15 4.76 -5.84
C THR A 136 -2.40 3.57 -5.24
N ASN A 137 -2.91 2.34 -5.41
CA ASN A 137 -2.26 1.13 -4.92
C ASN A 137 -0.89 0.91 -5.58
N MET A 138 -0.80 1.10 -6.90
CA MET A 138 0.47 0.96 -7.62
C MET A 138 1.51 2.00 -7.19
N LEU A 139 1.08 3.25 -6.95
CA LEU A 139 1.97 4.30 -6.45
C LEU A 139 2.46 3.99 -5.03
N GLN A 140 1.61 3.45 -4.15
CA GLN A 140 2.00 3.04 -2.81
C GLN A 140 3.02 1.89 -2.85
N ILE A 141 2.78 0.85 -3.64
CA ILE A 141 3.71 -0.28 -3.81
C ILE A 141 5.04 0.21 -4.39
N GLY A 142 4.99 1.04 -5.44
CA GLY A 142 6.17 1.63 -6.05
C GLY A 142 6.97 2.51 -5.07
N PHE A 143 6.28 3.30 -4.26
CA PHE A 143 6.92 4.14 -3.26
C PHE A 143 7.60 3.31 -2.17
N VAL A 144 6.94 2.29 -1.63
CA VAL A 144 7.52 1.42 -0.59
C VAL A 144 8.73 0.65 -1.15
N ARG A 145 8.63 0.14 -2.38
CA ARG A 145 9.74 -0.52 -3.06
C ARG A 145 10.93 0.43 -3.27
N TRP A 146 10.66 1.67 -3.67
CA TRP A 146 11.71 2.69 -3.85
C TRP A 146 12.33 3.12 -2.53
N ALA A 147 11.54 3.29 -1.48
CA ALA A 147 12.00 3.70 -0.14
C ALA A 147 12.80 2.59 0.57
N GLY A 148 12.69 1.35 0.12
CA GLY A 148 13.29 0.16 0.72
C GLY A 148 12.48 -0.38 1.90
N VAL A 149 12.41 -1.71 2.00
CA VAL A 149 11.80 -2.39 3.15
C VAL A 149 12.76 -2.24 4.33
N PRO A 150 12.32 -1.81 5.52
CA PRO A 150 13.15 -1.83 6.71
C PRO A 150 13.52 -3.28 7.04
N GLU A 151 14.82 -3.60 7.08
CA GLU A 151 15.25 -4.89 7.62
C GLU A 151 14.88 -4.93 9.10
N THR A 152 14.12 -5.92 9.50
CA THR A 152 13.91 -6.26 10.90
C THR A 152 15.23 -6.81 11.43
N GLU A 153 15.89 -6.06 12.28
CA GLU A 153 16.97 -6.63 13.11
C GLU A 153 16.31 -7.71 13.98
N GLY A 154 16.66 -8.99 13.72
CA GLY A 154 16.26 -10.14 14.51
C GLY A 154 16.91 -10.16 15.90
#